data_e7d083e622df2e6c9332f1b93db0beca
#
_entry.id   e7d083e622df2e6c9332f1b93db0beca
#
_cell.length_a   1.000
_cell.length_b   1.000
_cell.length_c   1.000
_cell.angle_alpha   90.00
_cell.angle_beta   90.00
_cell.angle_gamma   90.00
#
_symmetry.space_group_name_H-M   'P 1'
#
loop_
_entity.id
_entity.type
_entity.pdbx_description
1 polymer ?
#
loop_
_entity_poly.entity_id
_entity_poly.type
_entity_poly.pdbx_seq_one_letter_code
_entity_poly.pdbx_strand_id
1 'polypeptide(L)'
;MRRIFRFLALFLLTGIAFGLYLSRPAALPEGFAAGYSPDAKAGALVFAAAGCASCHVAPGAEKDGAPVLAGGQAFASDFGTFYAPNISPDPDAGIGGWSRAEFARAVTLGVSPDGQHYYPAFPYSSYKNMTPRDVADLYAFMQVLPASAAQNLPHDVGFPFNIRRGLGLWKLAFVPRGFVTAADTPELERGRYLAEGLAHCADCHTTRNALGGLDQSRWMAGAPNPSGKGTIPNITPGALDWSEADLVEYFTSGFTPEFDTVGGTMAEVVENLSQLPATDRAAIAAYVKALPAVLQSENLLEDQSVSN
;
A
#
# COMPACT_ATOMS: atom_id res chain seq x y z
N MET A 1 -40.52 -31.71 -9.73
CA MET A 1 -39.61 -31.46 -8.63
C MET A 1 -38.15 -31.89 -8.88
N ARG A 2 -37.86 -33.18 -9.21
CA ARG A 2 -36.47 -33.65 -9.45
C ARG A 2 -35.71 -32.93 -10.58
N ARG A 3 -36.37 -32.51 -11.68
CA ARG A 3 -35.75 -31.77 -12.78
C ARG A 3 -35.35 -30.35 -12.33
N ILE A 4 -36.24 -29.66 -11.63
CA ILE A 4 -35.96 -28.28 -11.12
C ILE A 4 -34.78 -28.33 -10.14
N PHE A 5 -34.76 -29.31 -9.23
CA PHE A 5 -33.64 -29.46 -8.30
C PHE A 5 -32.30 -29.70 -9.02
N ARG A 6 -32.29 -30.52 -10.10
CA ARG A 6 -31.10 -30.74 -10.92
C ARG A 6 -30.61 -29.46 -11.62
N PHE A 7 -31.55 -28.66 -12.16
CA PHE A 7 -31.19 -27.38 -12.78
C PHE A 7 -30.63 -26.38 -11.75
N LEU A 8 -31.24 -26.29 -10.58
CA LEU A 8 -30.73 -25.42 -9.50
C LEU A 8 -29.35 -25.88 -9.02
N ALA A 9 -29.16 -27.18 -8.84
CA ALA A 9 -27.85 -27.72 -8.44
C ALA A 9 -26.77 -27.45 -9.52
N LEU A 10 -27.09 -27.67 -10.80
CA LEU A 10 -26.19 -27.39 -11.91
C LEU A 10 -25.82 -25.89 -11.97
N PHE A 11 -26.82 -25.02 -11.85
CA PHE A 11 -26.61 -23.55 -11.84
C PHE A 11 -25.73 -23.15 -10.68
N LEU A 12 -25.95 -23.67 -9.47
CA LEU A 12 -25.13 -23.41 -8.30
C LEU A 12 -23.68 -23.89 -8.50
N LEU A 13 -23.50 -25.11 -8.99
CA LEU A 13 -22.16 -25.66 -9.25
C LEU A 13 -21.42 -24.86 -10.32
N THR A 14 -22.09 -24.44 -11.39
CA THR A 14 -21.53 -23.61 -12.43
C THR A 14 -21.14 -22.23 -11.87
N GLY A 15 -22.00 -21.62 -11.03
CA GLY A 15 -21.71 -20.37 -10.35
C GLY A 15 -20.50 -20.47 -9.43
N ILE A 16 -20.41 -21.55 -8.64
CA ILE A 16 -19.24 -21.81 -7.78
C ILE A 16 -17.96 -21.98 -8.62
N ALA A 17 -18.02 -22.82 -9.67
CA ALA A 17 -16.86 -23.04 -10.55
C ALA A 17 -16.41 -21.75 -11.23
N PHE A 18 -17.34 -20.92 -11.68
CA PHE A 18 -17.04 -19.59 -12.27
C PHE A 18 -16.44 -18.64 -11.23
N GLY A 19 -16.99 -18.59 -10.02
CA GLY A 19 -16.41 -17.80 -8.91
C GLY A 19 -14.99 -18.24 -8.56
N LEU A 20 -14.73 -19.54 -8.49
CA LEU A 20 -13.39 -20.09 -8.27
C LEU A 20 -12.43 -19.76 -9.41
N TYR A 21 -12.90 -19.77 -10.65
CA TYR A 21 -12.12 -19.38 -11.81
C TYR A 21 -11.74 -17.88 -11.76
N LEU A 22 -12.70 -17.01 -11.49
CA LEU A 22 -12.48 -15.57 -11.40
C LEU A 22 -11.57 -15.19 -10.22
N SER A 23 -11.68 -15.87 -9.09
CA SER A 23 -10.88 -15.60 -7.89
C SER A 23 -9.51 -16.29 -7.89
N ARG A 24 -9.10 -16.91 -9.01
CA ARG A 24 -7.78 -17.56 -9.06
C ARG A 24 -6.64 -16.55 -8.89
N PRO A 25 -5.55 -16.94 -8.20
CA PRO A 25 -4.36 -16.10 -8.11
C PRO A 25 -3.80 -15.79 -9.49
N ALA A 26 -3.49 -14.52 -9.74
CA ALA A 26 -2.87 -14.10 -10.98
C ALA A 26 -1.39 -14.54 -11.04
N ALA A 27 -0.89 -14.71 -12.25
CA ALA A 27 0.53 -14.92 -12.54
C ALA A 27 1.11 -13.66 -13.19
N LEU A 28 2.39 -13.42 -12.95
CA LEU A 28 3.14 -12.39 -13.68
C LEU A 28 3.37 -12.83 -15.13
N PRO A 29 3.54 -11.88 -16.06
CA PRO A 29 4.06 -12.17 -17.38
C PRO A 29 5.40 -12.89 -17.30
N GLU A 30 5.64 -13.82 -18.22
CA GLU A 30 6.93 -14.51 -18.31
C GLU A 30 8.05 -13.49 -18.47
N GLY A 31 9.14 -13.66 -17.72
CA GLY A 31 10.29 -12.75 -17.75
C GLY A 31 10.06 -11.40 -17.05
N PHE A 32 8.98 -11.21 -16.29
CA PHE A 32 8.80 -9.99 -15.49
C PHE A 32 10.03 -9.75 -14.60
N ALA A 33 10.64 -8.57 -14.72
CA ALA A 33 11.88 -8.17 -14.03
C ALA A 33 13.14 -9.03 -14.33
N ALA A 34 13.10 -9.96 -15.31
CA ALA A 34 14.23 -10.84 -15.61
C ALA A 34 15.37 -10.15 -16.39
N GLY A 35 15.04 -9.15 -17.21
CA GLY A 35 16.00 -8.46 -18.11
C GLY A 35 16.84 -7.38 -17.43
N TYR A 36 16.71 -7.15 -16.12
CA TYR A 36 17.40 -6.09 -15.40
C TYR A 36 18.56 -6.62 -14.56
N SER A 37 19.70 -5.92 -14.61
CA SER A 37 20.77 -6.05 -13.62
C SER A 37 20.36 -5.21 -12.42
N PRO A 38 20.08 -5.83 -11.26
CA PRO A 38 19.58 -5.11 -10.10
C PRO A 38 20.64 -4.19 -9.49
N ASP A 39 20.19 -3.03 -9.00
CA ASP A 39 21.00 -2.07 -8.26
C ASP A 39 20.42 -1.89 -6.84
N ALA A 40 21.10 -2.46 -5.84
CA ALA A 40 20.66 -2.36 -4.44
C ALA A 40 20.65 -0.91 -3.93
N LYS A 41 21.50 -0.02 -4.46
CA LYS A 41 21.49 1.41 -4.09
C LYS A 41 20.24 2.12 -4.61
N ALA A 42 19.83 1.84 -5.84
CA ALA A 42 18.53 2.32 -6.35
C ALA A 42 17.38 1.68 -5.58
N GLY A 43 17.49 0.39 -5.23
CA GLY A 43 16.54 -0.34 -4.40
C GLY A 43 16.32 0.28 -3.02
N ALA A 44 17.34 0.89 -2.40
CA ALA A 44 17.20 1.61 -1.14
C ALA A 44 16.27 2.82 -1.25
N LEU A 45 16.28 3.54 -2.37
CA LEU A 45 15.35 4.65 -2.62
C LEU A 45 13.91 4.15 -2.84
N VAL A 46 13.75 3.02 -3.56
CA VAL A 46 12.43 2.39 -3.71
C VAL A 46 11.91 1.89 -2.37
N PHE A 47 12.76 1.30 -1.54
CA PHE A 47 12.43 0.84 -0.19
C PHE A 47 11.96 2.00 0.72
N ALA A 48 12.68 3.11 0.70
CA ALA A 48 12.29 4.33 1.42
C ALA A 48 10.95 4.85 0.91
N ALA A 49 10.81 5.07 -0.41
CA ALA A 49 9.58 5.56 -1.02
C ALA A 49 8.36 4.67 -0.70
N ALA A 50 8.56 3.34 -0.68
CA ALA A 50 7.51 2.38 -0.37
C ALA A 50 7.21 2.22 1.13
N GLY A 51 8.00 2.84 2.03
CA GLY A 51 7.75 2.84 3.46
C GLY A 51 7.82 1.45 4.12
N CYS A 52 8.60 0.51 3.56
CA CYS A 52 8.61 -0.88 4.02
C CYS A 52 8.99 -0.99 5.52
N ALA A 53 9.95 -0.19 5.98
CA ALA A 53 10.41 -0.19 7.37
C ALA A 53 9.31 0.22 8.36
N SER A 54 8.45 1.18 7.99
CA SER A 54 7.38 1.69 8.87
C SER A 54 6.41 0.62 9.36
N CYS A 55 6.22 -0.44 8.55
CA CYS A 55 5.33 -1.55 8.92
C CYS A 55 6.07 -2.80 9.39
N HIS A 56 7.30 -3.03 8.87
CA HIS A 56 7.97 -4.33 9.03
C HIS A 56 9.12 -4.34 10.03
N VAL A 57 9.55 -3.20 10.56
CA VAL A 57 10.42 -3.15 11.74
C VAL A 57 9.61 -3.55 12.98
N ALA A 58 10.18 -4.36 13.85
CA ALA A 58 9.47 -4.84 15.05
C ALA A 58 9.11 -3.67 15.99
N PRO A 59 7.97 -3.73 16.69
CA PRO A 59 7.58 -2.70 17.67
C PRO A 59 8.66 -2.50 18.72
N GLY A 60 9.04 -1.25 18.97
CA GLY A 60 10.05 -0.88 19.97
C GLY A 60 11.50 -1.23 19.60
N ALA A 61 11.77 -1.66 18.37
CA ALA A 61 13.14 -1.86 17.91
C ALA A 61 13.89 -0.52 17.83
N GLU A 62 15.19 -0.59 18.12
CA GLU A 62 16.08 0.57 17.94
C GLU A 62 16.16 0.97 16.45
N LYS A 63 16.20 2.26 16.19
CA LYS A 63 16.28 2.81 14.82
C LYS A 63 17.72 3.01 14.33
N ASP A 64 18.70 2.60 15.12
CA ASP A 64 20.11 2.78 14.77
C ASP A 64 20.58 1.70 13.78
N GLY A 65 21.15 2.14 12.66
CA GLY A 65 21.71 1.25 11.65
C GLY A 65 20.73 0.77 10.58
N ALA A 66 21.06 -0.35 9.92
CA ALA A 66 20.23 -0.93 8.90
C ALA A 66 18.96 -1.56 9.52
N PRO A 67 17.75 -1.34 8.95
CA PRO A 67 16.51 -1.82 9.53
C PRO A 67 16.44 -3.35 9.53
N VAL A 68 16.03 -3.94 10.66
CA VAL A 68 15.71 -5.36 10.78
C VAL A 68 14.22 -5.56 10.57
N LEU A 69 13.83 -6.16 9.47
CA LEU A 69 12.43 -6.29 9.06
C LEU A 69 11.77 -7.53 9.66
N ALA A 70 11.83 -7.63 10.98
CA ALA A 70 11.35 -8.79 11.74
C ALA A 70 9.82 -8.92 11.82
N GLY A 71 9.08 -7.88 11.46
CA GLY A 71 7.62 -7.86 11.52
C GLY A 71 7.07 -7.77 12.93
N GLY A 72 5.83 -8.25 13.12
CA GLY A 72 5.15 -8.31 14.41
C GLY A 72 4.27 -7.11 14.75
N GLN A 73 4.33 -6.03 13.98
CA GLN A 73 3.46 -4.87 14.17
C GLN A 73 2.01 -5.23 13.88
N ALA A 74 1.09 -4.81 14.78
CA ALA A 74 -0.34 -5.07 14.71
C ALA A 74 -1.10 -3.89 14.11
N PHE A 75 -2.00 -4.18 13.19
CA PHE A 75 -2.89 -3.21 12.53
C PHE A 75 -4.35 -3.64 12.76
N ALA A 76 -5.01 -2.98 13.70
CA ALA A 76 -6.43 -3.21 13.97
C ALA A 76 -7.31 -2.59 12.87
N SER A 77 -8.39 -3.26 12.55
CA SER A 77 -9.38 -2.82 11.56
C SER A 77 -10.75 -3.42 11.87
N ASP A 78 -11.79 -2.98 11.17
CA ASP A 78 -13.15 -3.54 11.26
C ASP A 78 -13.22 -5.02 10.83
N PHE A 79 -12.21 -5.53 10.13
CA PHE A 79 -12.14 -6.91 9.66
C PHE A 79 -11.37 -7.84 10.60
N GLY A 80 -10.72 -7.30 11.63
CA GLY A 80 -9.84 -7.98 12.55
C GLY A 80 -8.44 -7.35 12.60
N THR A 81 -7.49 -8.03 13.23
CA THR A 81 -6.12 -7.55 13.39
C THR A 81 -5.19 -8.24 12.38
N PHE A 82 -4.49 -7.43 11.60
CA PHE A 82 -3.44 -7.88 10.71
C PHE A 82 -2.08 -7.68 11.37
N TYR A 83 -1.15 -8.60 11.13
CA TYR A 83 0.23 -8.50 11.63
C TYR A 83 1.19 -8.40 10.45
N ALA A 84 2.11 -7.41 10.49
CA ALA A 84 3.18 -7.34 9.51
C ALA A 84 4.05 -8.60 9.60
N PRO A 85 4.30 -9.30 8.48
CA PRO A 85 5.18 -10.46 8.50
C PRO A 85 6.66 -10.05 8.59
N ASN A 86 7.50 -11.00 8.97
CA ASN A 86 8.93 -10.93 8.78
C ASN A 86 9.24 -10.95 7.27
N ILE A 87 9.84 -9.87 6.76
CA ILE A 87 10.30 -9.75 5.37
C ILE A 87 11.82 -9.54 5.29
N SER A 88 12.55 -9.90 6.36
CA SER A 88 14.00 -9.93 6.35
C SER A 88 14.54 -11.02 5.40
N PRO A 89 15.83 -10.97 5.01
CA PRO A 89 16.44 -11.99 4.16
C PRO A 89 16.75 -13.32 4.90
N ASP A 90 16.05 -13.61 5.98
CA ASP A 90 16.09 -14.92 6.59
C ASP A 90 15.43 -15.96 5.66
N PRO A 91 16.08 -17.10 5.35
CA PRO A 91 15.56 -18.05 4.38
C PRO A 91 14.33 -18.84 4.87
N ASP A 92 14.15 -18.99 6.17
CA ASP A 92 13.11 -19.83 6.75
C ASP A 92 11.96 -18.99 7.31
N ALA A 93 12.24 -17.93 8.04
CA ALA A 93 11.24 -17.09 8.70
C ALA A 93 10.85 -15.85 7.88
N GLY A 94 11.73 -15.39 6.97
CA GLY A 94 11.55 -14.20 6.13
C GLY A 94 11.33 -14.52 4.65
N ILE A 95 11.91 -13.68 3.79
CA ILE A 95 11.79 -13.79 2.33
C ILE A 95 13.12 -14.15 1.64
N GLY A 96 14.16 -14.51 2.40
CA GLY A 96 15.49 -14.83 1.86
C GLY A 96 15.51 -16.02 0.92
N GLY A 97 14.59 -16.98 1.11
CA GLY A 97 14.42 -18.13 0.23
C GLY A 97 13.61 -17.88 -1.04
N TRP A 98 13.01 -16.68 -1.21
CA TRP A 98 12.14 -16.40 -2.35
C TRP A 98 12.96 -16.08 -3.60
N SER A 99 12.48 -16.54 -4.74
CA SER A 99 12.95 -16.05 -6.03
C SER A 99 12.47 -14.62 -6.29
N ARG A 100 13.16 -13.91 -7.19
CA ARG A 100 12.71 -12.58 -7.64
C ARG A 100 11.29 -12.60 -8.21
N ALA A 101 10.90 -13.67 -8.90
CA ALA A 101 9.56 -13.80 -9.45
C ALA A 101 8.48 -13.97 -8.37
N GLU A 102 8.76 -14.70 -7.31
CA GLU A 102 7.86 -14.82 -6.15
C GLU A 102 7.74 -13.50 -5.40
N PHE A 103 8.85 -12.81 -5.17
CA PHE A 103 8.84 -11.46 -4.60
C PHE A 103 8.03 -10.48 -5.47
N ALA A 104 8.29 -10.44 -6.75
CA ALA A 104 7.55 -9.58 -7.69
C ALA A 104 6.04 -9.87 -7.67
N ARG A 105 5.65 -11.16 -7.66
CA ARG A 105 4.25 -11.57 -7.57
C ARG A 105 3.61 -11.16 -6.24
N ALA A 106 4.34 -11.27 -5.15
CA ALA A 106 3.87 -10.85 -3.83
C ALA A 106 3.60 -9.34 -3.81
N VAL A 107 4.57 -8.54 -4.24
CA VAL A 107 4.52 -7.08 -4.17
C VAL A 107 3.50 -6.52 -5.15
N THR A 108 3.46 -6.99 -6.41
CA THR A 108 2.63 -6.36 -7.44
C THR A 108 1.25 -6.99 -7.60
N LEU A 109 1.08 -8.27 -7.26
CA LEU A 109 -0.20 -8.96 -7.39
C LEU A 109 -0.83 -9.35 -6.05
N GLY A 110 -0.12 -9.15 -4.93
CA GLY A 110 -0.58 -9.55 -3.62
C GLY A 110 -0.84 -11.06 -3.53
N VAL A 111 0.06 -11.88 -4.08
CA VAL A 111 -0.05 -13.35 -4.10
C VAL A 111 1.23 -13.96 -3.56
N SER A 112 1.10 -14.79 -2.54
CA SER A 112 2.22 -15.48 -1.89
C SER A 112 2.88 -16.55 -2.80
N PRO A 113 4.08 -17.05 -2.46
CA PRO A 113 4.73 -18.14 -3.20
C PRO A 113 3.85 -19.38 -3.34
N ASP A 114 3.09 -19.75 -2.32
CA ASP A 114 2.15 -20.89 -2.30
C ASP A 114 0.79 -20.57 -2.93
N GLY A 115 0.62 -19.40 -3.54
CA GLY A 115 -0.57 -19.03 -4.32
C GLY A 115 -1.75 -18.52 -3.51
N GLN A 116 -1.56 -18.10 -2.26
CA GLN A 116 -2.62 -17.45 -1.49
C GLN A 116 -2.68 -15.95 -1.78
N HIS A 117 -3.88 -15.36 -1.73
CA HIS A 117 -4.02 -13.90 -1.78
C HIS A 117 -3.61 -13.28 -0.45
N TYR A 118 -2.86 -12.19 -0.51
CA TYR A 118 -2.62 -11.33 0.64
C TYR A 118 -3.82 -10.41 0.91
N TYR A 119 -4.00 -10.04 2.17
CA TYR A 119 -4.97 -9.03 2.56
C TYR A 119 -4.54 -7.64 2.07
N PRO A 120 -5.49 -6.73 1.78
CA PRO A 120 -5.17 -5.38 1.31
C PRO A 120 -4.64 -4.44 2.42
N ALA A 121 -4.36 -4.94 3.61
CA ALA A 121 -3.49 -4.31 4.58
C ALA A 121 -2.03 -4.22 4.07
N PHE A 122 -1.64 -5.09 3.16
CA PHE A 122 -0.44 -4.96 2.34
C PHE A 122 -0.80 -4.16 1.07
N PRO A 123 -0.15 -3.00 0.78
CA PRO A 123 -0.59 -2.06 -0.25
C PRO A 123 -0.23 -2.50 -1.70
N TYR A 124 -0.42 -3.79 -2.01
CA TYR A 124 -0.19 -4.30 -3.37
C TYR A 124 -1.11 -3.64 -4.42
N SER A 125 -2.25 -3.08 -3.99
CA SER A 125 -3.14 -2.31 -4.87
C SER A 125 -2.47 -1.06 -5.44
N SER A 126 -1.52 -0.50 -4.74
CA SER A 126 -0.65 0.60 -5.17
C SER A 126 0.63 0.07 -5.81
N TYR A 127 1.32 -0.86 -5.17
CA TYR A 127 2.58 -1.44 -5.63
C TYR A 127 2.48 -2.20 -6.97
N LYS A 128 1.29 -2.61 -7.42
CA LYS A 128 1.09 -3.16 -8.78
C LYS A 128 1.57 -2.23 -9.89
N ASN A 129 1.69 -0.93 -9.59
CA ASN A 129 2.19 0.08 -10.51
C ASN A 129 3.73 0.21 -10.50
N MET A 130 4.45 -0.54 -9.63
CA MET A 130 5.91 -0.56 -9.63
C MET A 130 6.46 -1.01 -10.97
N THR A 131 7.51 -0.33 -11.43
CA THR A 131 8.20 -0.77 -12.64
C THR A 131 8.91 -2.11 -12.38
N PRO A 132 9.07 -2.97 -13.40
CA PRO A 132 9.84 -4.21 -13.25
C PRO A 132 11.28 -3.97 -12.78
N ARG A 133 11.87 -2.81 -13.13
CA ARG A 133 13.19 -2.41 -12.69
C ARG A 133 13.18 -2.13 -11.19
N ASP A 134 12.27 -1.29 -10.70
CA ASP A 134 12.20 -0.94 -9.28
C ASP A 134 11.92 -2.17 -8.40
N VAL A 135 11.11 -3.12 -8.89
CA VAL A 135 10.91 -4.40 -8.20
C VAL A 135 12.21 -5.22 -8.11
N ALA A 136 13.02 -5.23 -9.19
CA ALA A 136 14.31 -5.94 -9.20
C ALA A 136 15.32 -5.27 -8.24
N ASP A 137 15.39 -3.94 -8.26
CA ASP A 137 16.29 -3.14 -7.43
C ASP A 137 15.90 -3.26 -5.95
N LEU A 138 14.60 -3.16 -5.63
CA LEU A 138 14.07 -3.35 -4.29
C LEU A 138 14.39 -4.76 -3.75
N TYR A 139 14.16 -5.80 -4.55
CA TYR A 139 14.50 -7.17 -4.16
C TYR A 139 16.00 -7.30 -3.81
N ALA A 140 16.89 -6.73 -4.64
CA ALA A 140 18.33 -6.78 -4.39
C ALA A 140 18.72 -6.04 -3.10
N PHE A 141 18.09 -4.90 -2.81
CA PHE A 141 18.33 -4.18 -1.57
C PHE A 141 17.87 -4.98 -0.35
N MET A 142 16.67 -5.58 -0.40
CA MET A 142 16.14 -6.36 0.73
C MET A 142 16.98 -7.59 1.05
N GLN A 143 17.69 -8.18 0.06
CA GLN A 143 18.57 -9.34 0.28
C GLN A 143 19.86 -9.00 1.03
N VAL A 144 20.23 -7.72 1.16
CA VAL A 144 21.45 -7.30 1.88
C VAL A 144 21.14 -6.71 3.27
N LEU A 145 19.88 -6.64 3.65
CA LEU A 145 19.46 -6.19 4.99
C LEU A 145 19.77 -7.27 6.05
N PRO A 146 19.79 -6.90 7.34
CA PRO A 146 19.97 -7.87 8.42
C PRO A 146 18.84 -8.91 8.47
N ALA A 147 19.21 -10.17 8.59
CA ALA A 147 18.26 -11.27 8.75
C ALA A 147 17.70 -11.35 10.18
N SER A 148 16.46 -11.84 10.31
CA SER A 148 15.80 -12.10 11.59
C SER A 148 15.07 -13.43 11.55
N ALA A 149 15.28 -14.28 12.55
CA ALA A 149 14.58 -15.56 12.71
C ALA A 149 13.22 -15.42 13.43
N ALA A 150 12.70 -14.18 13.59
CA ALA A 150 11.39 -13.92 14.20
C ALA A 150 10.28 -14.61 13.41
N GLN A 151 9.42 -15.35 14.10
CA GLN A 151 8.34 -16.10 13.48
C GLN A 151 7.16 -15.18 13.16
N ASN A 152 6.50 -15.44 12.04
CA ASN A 152 5.31 -14.70 11.62
C ASN A 152 4.13 -14.98 12.55
N LEU A 153 3.42 -13.93 12.95
CA LEU A 153 2.16 -14.04 13.69
C LEU A 153 0.99 -14.30 12.72
N PRO A 154 0.07 -15.21 13.06
CA PRO A 154 -1.15 -15.39 12.29
C PRO A 154 -2.04 -14.16 12.44
N HIS A 155 -2.70 -13.75 11.34
CA HIS A 155 -3.71 -12.69 11.42
C HIS A 155 -4.92 -13.16 12.24
N ASP A 156 -5.47 -12.26 13.06
CA ASP A 156 -6.72 -12.46 13.79
C ASP A 156 -7.89 -11.88 12.99
N VAL A 157 -8.36 -12.67 12.02
CA VAL A 157 -9.43 -12.29 11.07
C VAL A 157 -10.53 -13.35 11.11
N GLY A 158 -11.74 -12.92 11.49
CA GLY A 158 -12.90 -13.80 11.62
C GLY A 158 -13.57 -14.19 10.29
N PHE A 159 -14.46 -15.17 10.38
CA PHE A 159 -15.35 -15.54 9.25
C PHE A 159 -16.32 -14.37 8.94
N PRO A 160 -16.59 -14.08 7.65
CA PRO A 160 -16.16 -14.77 6.45
C PRO A 160 -14.81 -14.24 5.85
N PHE A 161 -14.20 -13.24 6.44
CA PHE A 161 -13.04 -12.54 5.90
C PHE A 161 -11.76 -13.38 5.93
N ASN A 162 -11.72 -14.43 6.74
CA ASN A 162 -10.61 -15.40 6.75
C ASN A 162 -10.59 -16.33 5.52
N ILE A 163 -11.62 -16.30 4.65
CA ILE A 163 -11.62 -17.04 3.38
C ILE A 163 -10.81 -16.28 2.33
N ARG A 164 -9.48 -16.44 2.34
CA ARG A 164 -8.55 -15.70 1.46
C ARG A 164 -8.86 -15.80 -0.04
N ARG A 165 -9.51 -16.89 -0.46
CA ARG A 165 -9.93 -17.05 -1.87
C ARG A 165 -10.90 -15.95 -2.31
N GLY A 166 -11.73 -15.44 -1.41
CA GLY A 166 -12.64 -14.32 -1.66
C GLY A 166 -11.93 -13.03 -2.05
N LEU A 167 -10.68 -12.83 -1.60
CA LEU A 167 -9.87 -11.68 -1.96
C LEU A 167 -9.57 -11.59 -3.46
N GLY A 168 -9.60 -12.70 -4.19
CA GLY A 168 -9.50 -12.68 -5.65
C GLY A 168 -10.66 -11.93 -6.31
N LEU A 169 -11.89 -12.11 -5.83
CA LEU A 169 -13.07 -11.35 -6.28
C LEU A 169 -13.00 -9.89 -5.80
N TRP A 170 -12.56 -9.67 -4.56
CA TRP A 170 -12.32 -8.33 -4.03
C TRP A 170 -11.36 -7.52 -4.90
N LYS A 171 -10.24 -8.13 -5.32
CA LYS A 171 -9.27 -7.50 -6.23
C LYS A 171 -9.90 -7.09 -7.56
N LEU A 172 -10.75 -7.94 -8.13
CA LEU A 172 -11.45 -7.62 -9.39
C LEU A 172 -12.40 -6.42 -9.25
N ALA A 173 -13.00 -6.25 -8.07
CA ALA A 173 -13.97 -5.20 -7.80
C ALA A 173 -13.31 -3.86 -7.41
N PHE A 174 -12.22 -3.88 -6.66
CA PHE A 174 -11.72 -2.70 -5.96
C PHE A 174 -10.29 -2.29 -6.32
N VAL A 175 -9.48 -3.16 -6.92
CA VAL A 175 -8.12 -2.77 -7.33
C VAL A 175 -8.19 -2.08 -8.71
N PRO A 176 -7.78 -0.80 -8.82
CA PRO A 176 -7.78 -0.09 -10.10
C PRO A 176 -6.94 -0.82 -11.15
N ARG A 177 -7.24 -0.67 -12.44
CA ARG A 177 -6.46 -1.30 -13.51
C ARG A 177 -5.14 -0.61 -13.82
N GLY A 178 -4.97 0.62 -13.37
CA GLY A 178 -3.80 1.47 -13.56
C GLY A 178 -3.73 2.52 -12.47
N PHE A 179 -3.14 3.65 -12.75
CA PHE A 179 -3.23 4.84 -11.93
C PHE A 179 -4.65 5.42 -11.97
N VAL A 180 -5.06 6.08 -10.89
CA VAL A 180 -6.41 6.63 -10.75
C VAL A 180 -6.50 7.99 -11.43
N THR A 181 -5.46 8.82 -11.33
CA THR A 181 -5.45 10.15 -11.94
C THR A 181 -4.64 10.20 -13.23
N ALA A 182 -4.96 11.15 -14.09
CA ALA A 182 -4.16 11.46 -15.27
C ALA A 182 -2.88 12.22 -14.88
N ALA A 183 -1.85 12.11 -15.70
CA ALA A 183 -0.64 12.92 -15.62
C ALA A 183 -0.12 13.09 -17.07
N ASP A 184 0.05 14.32 -17.50
CA ASP A 184 0.31 14.70 -18.88
C ASP A 184 1.70 15.34 -19.09
N THR A 185 2.48 15.45 -18.02
CA THR A 185 3.89 15.89 -18.08
C THR A 185 4.79 14.85 -17.41
N PRO A 186 6.08 14.76 -17.79
CA PRO A 186 7.02 13.84 -17.15
C PRO A 186 7.16 14.03 -15.63
N GLU A 187 7.06 15.28 -15.16
CA GLU A 187 7.08 15.59 -13.74
C GLU A 187 5.85 15.04 -13.01
N LEU A 188 4.65 15.28 -13.56
CA LEU A 188 3.41 14.75 -13.00
C LEU A 188 3.36 13.22 -13.09
N GLU A 189 3.87 12.61 -14.17
CA GLU A 189 3.99 11.16 -14.26
C GLU A 189 4.89 10.59 -13.17
N ARG A 190 6.03 11.25 -12.89
CA ARG A 190 6.93 10.85 -11.80
C ARG A 190 6.28 11.04 -10.43
N GLY A 191 5.63 12.18 -10.19
CA GLY A 191 4.90 12.45 -8.94
C GLY A 191 3.77 11.47 -8.70
N ARG A 192 2.96 11.18 -9.73
CA ARG A 192 1.91 10.16 -9.68
C ARG A 192 2.47 8.77 -9.36
N TYR A 193 3.55 8.37 -10.02
CA TYR A 193 4.21 7.10 -9.77
C TYR A 193 4.66 6.96 -8.31
N LEU A 194 5.24 8.03 -7.76
CA LEU A 194 5.67 8.06 -6.37
C LEU A 194 4.46 8.07 -5.41
N ALA A 195 3.49 8.95 -5.61
CA ALA A 195 2.39 9.16 -4.68
C ALA A 195 1.33 8.04 -4.72
N GLU A 196 0.90 7.59 -5.93
CA GLU A 196 -0.10 6.51 -6.05
C GLU A 196 0.52 5.11 -6.01
N GLY A 197 1.76 4.98 -6.45
CA GLY A 197 2.47 3.70 -6.56
C GLY A 197 3.28 3.39 -5.32
N LEU A 198 4.42 4.08 -5.12
CA LEU A 198 5.35 3.71 -4.06
C LEU A 198 4.90 4.19 -2.68
N ALA A 199 4.66 5.48 -2.49
CA ALA A 199 4.28 6.05 -1.20
C ALA A 199 2.81 5.78 -0.82
N HIS A 200 2.00 5.23 -1.74
CA HIS A 200 0.61 4.81 -1.54
C HIS A 200 -0.25 5.78 -0.70
N CYS A 201 -0.09 7.08 -0.92
CA CYS A 201 -0.73 8.16 -0.15
C CYS A 201 -2.25 7.98 -0.03
N ALA A 202 -2.87 7.47 -1.11
CA ALA A 202 -4.30 7.21 -1.15
C ALA A 202 -4.78 6.15 -0.15
N ASP A 203 -3.92 5.24 0.29
CA ASP A 203 -4.34 4.20 1.25
C ASP A 203 -4.75 4.80 2.60
N CYS A 204 -4.18 5.95 2.96
CA CYS A 204 -4.57 6.73 4.14
C CYS A 204 -5.51 7.89 3.77
N HIS A 205 -5.22 8.63 2.70
CA HIS A 205 -5.94 9.87 2.37
C HIS A 205 -7.22 9.67 1.54
N THR A 206 -7.71 8.45 1.36
CA THR A 206 -8.97 8.16 0.66
C THR A 206 -9.91 7.33 1.52
N THR A 207 -11.17 7.71 1.59
CA THR A 207 -12.20 6.94 2.30
C THR A 207 -12.36 5.54 1.71
N ARG A 208 -12.77 4.58 2.54
CA ARG A 208 -13.06 3.21 2.15
C ARG A 208 -14.56 2.91 2.30
N ASN A 209 -15.08 2.06 1.41
CA ASN A 209 -16.41 1.52 1.55
C ASN A 209 -16.45 0.39 2.61
N ALA A 210 -17.65 -0.13 2.90
CA ALA A 210 -17.86 -1.19 3.90
C ALA A 210 -17.12 -2.52 3.60
N LEU A 211 -16.59 -2.70 2.38
CA LEU A 211 -15.77 -3.85 2.00
C LEU A 211 -14.27 -3.51 1.96
N GLY A 212 -13.89 -2.33 2.44
CA GLY A 212 -12.51 -1.87 2.51
C GLY A 212 -11.92 -1.37 1.17
N GLY A 213 -12.72 -1.27 0.11
CA GLY A 213 -12.29 -0.72 -1.18
C GLY A 213 -12.21 0.80 -1.13
N LEU A 214 -11.17 1.39 -1.74
CA LEU A 214 -10.99 2.86 -1.81
C LEU A 214 -12.07 3.50 -2.71
N ASP A 215 -12.63 4.61 -2.26
CA ASP A 215 -13.55 5.43 -3.05
C ASP A 215 -12.78 6.31 -4.04
N GLN A 216 -12.64 5.82 -5.28
CA GLN A 216 -11.91 6.53 -6.32
C GLN A 216 -12.57 7.85 -6.74
N SER A 217 -13.86 8.07 -6.43
CA SER A 217 -14.54 9.33 -6.73
C SER A 217 -14.16 10.46 -5.77
N ARG A 218 -13.55 10.10 -4.63
CA ARG A 218 -13.05 11.00 -3.61
C ARG A 218 -11.55 10.76 -3.32
N TRP A 219 -10.81 10.53 -4.41
CA TRP A 219 -9.38 10.19 -4.36
C TRP A 219 -8.58 11.25 -3.61
N MET A 220 -7.86 10.82 -2.57
CA MET A 220 -7.05 11.67 -1.68
C MET A 220 -7.81 12.82 -0.99
N ALA A 221 -9.15 12.72 -0.89
CA ALA A 221 -10.01 13.72 -0.26
C ALA A 221 -10.21 13.55 1.25
N GLY A 222 -9.30 12.83 1.91
CA GLY A 222 -9.35 12.56 3.34
C GLY A 222 -10.14 11.32 3.71
N ALA A 223 -9.96 10.86 4.96
CA ALA A 223 -10.63 9.67 5.49
C ALA A 223 -10.77 9.75 7.01
N PRO A 224 -11.70 9.00 7.64
CA PRO A 224 -11.65 8.73 9.08
C PRO A 224 -10.32 8.05 9.45
N ASN A 225 -9.75 8.41 10.59
CA ASN A 225 -8.53 7.76 11.04
C ASN A 225 -8.85 6.31 11.50
N PRO A 226 -8.15 5.28 10.99
CA PRO A 226 -8.36 3.89 11.40
C PRO A 226 -8.15 3.63 12.89
N SER A 227 -7.42 4.50 13.60
CA SER A 227 -7.27 4.43 15.05
C SER A 227 -8.56 4.80 15.83
N GLY A 228 -9.60 5.26 15.13
CA GLY A 228 -10.86 5.69 15.70
C GLY A 228 -10.84 7.10 16.32
N LYS A 229 -9.76 7.85 16.15
CA LYS A 229 -9.65 9.24 16.67
C LYS A 229 -9.17 10.18 15.56
N GLY A 230 -9.97 11.22 15.30
CA GLY A 230 -9.69 12.25 14.32
C GLY A 230 -9.79 11.77 12.88
N THR A 231 -9.35 12.62 11.97
CA THR A 231 -9.42 12.41 10.52
C THR A 231 -8.05 12.51 9.88
N ILE A 232 -7.84 11.75 8.82
CA ILE A 232 -6.72 11.92 7.90
C ILE A 232 -7.12 13.03 6.91
N PRO A 233 -6.30 14.07 6.72
CA PRO A 233 -6.71 15.25 5.98
C PRO A 233 -6.96 14.99 4.49
N ASN A 234 -7.83 15.82 3.91
CA ASN A 234 -7.97 15.96 2.47
C ASN A 234 -6.74 16.73 1.94
N ILE A 235 -5.97 16.07 1.06
CA ILE A 235 -4.75 16.65 0.47
C ILE A 235 -4.96 17.14 -0.96
N THR A 236 -6.21 17.19 -1.44
CA THR A 236 -6.51 17.80 -2.74
C THR A 236 -6.55 19.33 -2.65
N PRO A 237 -6.40 20.05 -3.77
CA PRO A 237 -6.52 21.51 -3.80
C PRO A 237 -7.87 22.06 -3.32
N GLY A 238 -8.87 21.20 -3.11
CA GLY A 238 -10.15 21.60 -2.54
C GLY A 238 -10.14 21.86 -1.03
N ALA A 239 -9.06 21.47 -0.33
CA ALA A 239 -8.90 21.69 1.11
C ALA A 239 -7.46 21.99 1.54
N LEU A 240 -6.45 21.67 0.73
CA LEU A 240 -5.05 21.96 1.01
C LEU A 240 -4.57 23.14 0.16
N ASP A 241 -4.40 24.29 0.80
CA ASP A 241 -4.00 25.54 0.16
C ASP A 241 -2.47 25.79 0.13
N TRP A 242 -1.68 24.87 0.70
CA TRP A 242 -0.23 24.95 0.69
C TRP A 242 0.33 25.07 -0.72
N SER A 243 1.41 25.86 -0.87
CA SER A 243 2.14 25.92 -2.14
C SER A 243 2.94 24.64 -2.39
N GLU A 244 3.43 24.46 -3.62
CA GLU A 244 4.37 23.35 -3.91
C GLU A 244 5.64 23.47 -3.06
N ALA A 245 6.13 24.68 -2.80
CA ALA A 245 7.29 24.89 -1.97
C ALA A 245 7.06 24.47 -0.51
N ASP A 246 5.87 24.75 0.03
CA ASP A 246 5.48 24.31 1.38
C ASP A 246 5.42 22.78 1.47
N LEU A 247 4.86 22.13 0.44
CA LEU A 247 4.82 20.66 0.37
C LEU A 247 6.22 20.05 0.29
N VAL A 248 7.12 20.63 -0.52
CA VAL A 248 8.52 20.17 -0.61
C VAL A 248 9.23 20.32 0.73
N GLU A 249 9.03 21.44 1.42
CA GLU A 249 9.59 21.66 2.76
C GLU A 249 9.02 20.64 3.75
N TYR A 250 7.70 20.45 3.76
CA TYR A 250 7.05 19.46 4.61
C TYR A 250 7.58 18.04 4.39
N PHE A 251 7.76 17.61 3.13
CA PHE A 251 8.34 16.30 2.80
C PHE A 251 9.84 16.21 3.10
N THR A 252 10.49 17.31 3.40
CA THR A 252 11.93 17.37 3.70
C THR A 252 12.20 17.43 5.20
N SER A 253 11.50 18.29 5.92
CA SER A 253 11.76 18.61 7.32
C SER A 253 10.64 18.19 8.27
N GLY A 254 9.41 17.98 7.75
CA GLY A 254 8.22 17.72 8.54
C GLY A 254 7.58 18.97 9.16
N PHE A 255 8.06 20.18 8.83
CA PHE A 255 7.43 21.42 9.30
C PHE A 255 6.29 21.84 8.38
N THR A 256 5.16 22.26 8.99
CA THR A 256 4.07 22.91 8.26
C THR A 256 4.40 24.38 8.00
N PRO A 257 3.66 25.07 7.09
CA PRO A 257 3.84 26.53 6.89
C PRO A 257 3.61 27.36 8.15
N GLU A 258 2.84 26.84 9.10
CA GLU A 258 2.56 27.46 10.40
C GLU A 258 3.65 27.16 11.45
N PHE A 259 4.73 26.49 11.06
CA PHE A 259 5.82 26.03 11.93
C PHE A 259 5.40 24.99 12.98
N ASP A 260 4.32 24.27 12.72
CA ASP A 260 3.98 23.06 13.48
C ASP A 260 4.73 21.87 12.90
N THR A 261 4.73 20.73 13.61
CA THR A 261 5.45 19.54 13.21
C THR A 261 4.51 18.42 12.78
N VAL A 262 4.96 17.64 11.81
CA VAL A 262 4.26 16.42 11.39
C VAL A 262 4.03 15.48 12.59
N GLY A 263 2.82 14.91 12.69
CA GLY A 263 2.45 14.00 13.77
C GLY A 263 1.92 12.65 13.28
N GLY A 264 1.70 11.73 14.21
CA GLY A 264 1.15 10.41 13.94
C GLY A 264 1.97 9.61 12.93
N THR A 265 1.28 8.76 12.17
CA THR A 265 1.92 7.89 11.15
C THR A 265 2.53 8.67 9.99
N MET A 266 2.09 9.92 9.75
CA MET A 266 2.67 10.75 8.69
C MET A 266 4.12 11.13 8.98
N ALA A 267 4.56 11.14 10.25
CA ALA A 267 5.96 11.39 10.63
C ALA A 267 6.92 10.36 9.99
N GLU A 268 6.54 9.08 9.99
CA GLU A 268 7.33 8.02 9.34
C GLU A 268 7.31 8.16 7.81
N VAL A 269 6.20 8.61 7.23
CA VAL A 269 6.12 8.88 5.79
C VAL A 269 7.07 10.01 5.41
N VAL A 270 7.10 11.10 6.18
CA VAL A 270 8.03 12.21 5.94
C VAL A 270 9.49 11.77 6.14
N GLU A 271 9.80 10.99 7.19
CA GLU A 271 11.13 10.42 7.40
C GLU A 271 11.60 9.62 6.17
N ASN A 272 10.70 8.83 5.59
CA ASN A 272 10.98 8.06 4.38
C ASN A 272 11.14 8.95 3.14
N LEU A 273 10.25 9.91 2.92
CA LEU A 273 10.29 10.81 1.76
C LEU A 273 11.50 11.74 1.80
N SER A 274 11.97 12.13 2.98
CA SER A 274 13.15 12.99 3.15
C SER A 274 14.44 12.36 2.57
N GLN A 275 14.49 11.02 2.47
CA GLN A 275 15.60 10.27 1.89
C GLN A 275 15.62 10.31 0.35
N LEU A 276 14.50 10.68 -0.29
CA LEU A 276 14.41 10.75 -1.74
C LEU A 276 15.15 11.97 -2.29
N PRO A 277 15.58 11.96 -3.56
CA PRO A 277 16.07 13.15 -4.25
C PRO A 277 15.09 14.32 -4.15
N ALA A 278 15.60 15.54 -4.08
CA ALA A 278 14.76 16.75 -4.04
C ALA A 278 13.82 16.86 -5.25
N THR A 279 14.24 16.37 -6.41
CA THR A 279 13.43 16.29 -7.63
C THR A 279 12.22 15.37 -7.48
N ASP A 280 12.35 14.27 -6.74
CA ASP A 280 11.26 13.35 -6.48
C ASP A 280 10.24 13.95 -5.50
N ARG A 281 10.71 14.65 -4.44
CA ARG A 281 9.83 15.38 -3.53
C ARG A 281 9.07 16.51 -4.25
N ALA A 282 9.75 17.23 -5.15
CA ALA A 282 9.12 18.26 -5.98
C ALA A 282 8.06 17.63 -6.91
N ALA A 283 8.35 16.51 -7.54
CA ALA A 283 7.38 15.81 -8.39
C ALA A 283 6.14 15.35 -7.59
N ILE A 284 6.31 14.85 -6.35
CA ILE A 284 5.18 14.51 -5.47
C ILE A 284 4.36 15.78 -5.17
N ALA A 285 5.01 16.89 -4.83
CA ALA A 285 4.33 18.15 -4.53
C ALA A 285 3.53 18.68 -5.73
N ALA A 286 4.14 18.71 -6.91
CA ALA A 286 3.48 19.08 -8.16
C ALA A 286 2.27 18.19 -8.45
N TYR A 287 2.42 16.87 -8.27
CA TYR A 287 1.30 15.92 -8.44
C TYR A 287 0.17 16.17 -7.45
N VAL A 288 0.44 16.39 -6.16
CA VAL A 288 -0.58 16.70 -5.14
C VAL A 288 -1.34 17.98 -5.50
N LYS A 289 -0.66 19.00 -6.01
CA LYS A 289 -1.29 20.25 -6.48
C LYS A 289 -2.08 20.09 -7.77
N ALA A 290 -1.77 19.10 -8.58
CA ALA A 290 -2.49 18.78 -9.83
C ALA A 290 -3.70 17.85 -9.63
N LEU A 291 -3.93 17.33 -8.41
CA LEU A 291 -5.10 16.50 -8.12
C LEU A 291 -6.40 17.25 -8.41
N PRO A 292 -7.46 16.57 -8.86
CA PRO A 292 -8.80 17.17 -8.94
C PRO A 292 -9.23 17.69 -7.56
N ALA A 293 -9.67 18.94 -7.51
CA ALA A 293 -10.13 19.54 -6.27
C ALA A 293 -11.42 18.85 -5.78
N VAL A 294 -11.39 18.33 -4.57
CA VAL A 294 -12.53 17.72 -3.88
C VAL A 294 -12.80 18.52 -2.62
N LEU A 295 -14.00 19.05 -2.48
CA LEU A 295 -14.37 19.80 -1.28
C LEU A 295 -14.43 18.86 -0.06
N GLN A 296 -14.09 19.41 1.11
CA GLN A 296 -14.22 18.70 2.38
C GLN A 296 -15.68 18.27 2.60
N SER A 297 -15.91 17.01 2.98
CA SER A 297 -17.25 16.57 3.32
C SER A 297 -17.63 17.07 4.73
N GLU A 298 -18.89 17.54 4.90
CA GLU A 298 -19.38 18.05 6.18
C GLU A 298 -19.24 17.03 7.31
N ASN A 299 -19.40 15.73 7.03
CA ASN A 299 -19.27 14.67 8.00
C ASN A 299 -17.84 14.52 8.60
N LEU A 300 -16.80 14.93 7.87
CA LEU A 300 -15.43 14.93 8.37
C LEU A 300 -15.10 16.19 9.19
N LEU A 301 -15.90 17.26 9.04
CA LEU A 301 -15.75 18.49 9.82
C LEU A 301 -16.35 18.35 11.24
N GLU A 302 -17.44 17.63 11.40
CA GLU A 302 -18.08 17.41 12.71
C GLU A 302 -17.16 16.65 13.67
N ASP A 303 -16.37 15.68 13.16
CA ASP A 303 -15.44 14.90 13.97
C ASP A 303 -14.23 15.72 14.45
N GLN A 304 -13.82 16.76 13.72
CA GLN A 304 -12.76 17.69 14.13
C GLN A 304 -13.22 18.64 15.25
N SER A 305 -14.51 18.95 15.33
CA SER A 305 -15.06 19.86 16.36
C SER A 305 -15.20 19.22 17.73
N VAL A 306 -15.20 17.88 17.81
CA VAL A 306 -15.33 17.10 19.04
C VAL A 306 -13.97 16.76 19.68
N SER A 307 -12.87 16.98 18.96
CA SER A 307 -11.50 16.62 19.40
C SER A 307 -10.66 17.81 19.91
N ASN A 308 -11.23 19.01 20.02
CA ASN A 308 -10.59 20.22 20.62
C ASN A 308 -10.98 20.46 22.06
#